data_a8e03dd23d9262e745c0f57c26b630db
#
_entry.id   a8e03dd23d9262e745c0f57c26b630db
#
_cell.length_a   1.000
_cell.length_b   1.000
_cell.length_c   1.000
_cell.angle_alpha   90.00
_cell.angle_beta   90.00
_cell.angle_gamma   90.00
#
_symmetry.space_group_name_H-M   'P 1'
#
loop_
_entity.id
_entity.type
_entity.pdbx_description
1 polymer ?
#
loop_
_entity_poly.entity_id
_entity_poly.type
_entity_poly.pdbx_seq_one_letter_code
_entity_poly.pdbx_strand_id
1 'polypeptide(L)'
;MALTNFSLLTEEQKTVWFMDLWKHARNYSFVNKFLGKGSNSMIQHVTELKKSQKGARAVITLLADLEGDGVAGDRFLEGNEEAMKSYDQVIRIDQLRHANRHEGRMADQKSVVEFRNNSRDVLAYWLADRIDQMAFLTMSGQSYAMRNNGVARTGSDLPFLEFAADVAAPTSARRLRWNGTTKVLTANGATSAVTAADTPMWELFIAAKAYAKDQYMRGIKGNGGEETFHAFLTPQAMAKLKLDPTYMAN
;
A
#
# COMPACT_ATOMS: atom_id res chain seq x y z
N MET A 1 8.07 41.95 27.27
CA MET A 1 8.35 42.29 25.87
C MET A 1 7.36 41.56 25.00
N ALA A 2 6.52 42.29 24.30
CA ALA A 2 5.57 41.68 23.35
C ALA A 2 6.35 41.19 22.16
N LEU A 3 6.43 39.88 21.96
CA LEU A 3 6.97 39.27 20.77
C LEU A 3 5.97 39.51 19.63
N THR A 4 6.36 40.34 18.67
CA THR A 4 5.58 40.56 17.44
C THR A 4 5.58 39.25 16.65
N ASN A 5 4.49 38.52 16.73
CA ASN A 5 4.35 37.23 16.08
C ASN A 5 3.73 37.43 14.68
N PHE A 6 4.56 37.60 13.67
CA PHE A 6 4.14 37.71 12.26
C PHE A 6 3.71 36.37 11.64
N SER A 7 3.78 35.31 12.39
CA SER A 7 3.52 33.95 11.88
C SER A 7 2.11 33.43 12.18
N LEU A 8 1.23 34.24 12.71
CA LEU A 8 -0.15 33.82 12.91
C LEU A 8 -0.88 33.89 11.57
N LEU A 9 -0.73 32.79 10.80
CA LEU A 9 -1.71 32.47 9.80
C LEU A 9 -3.06 32.34 10.49
N THR A 10 -4.09 32.96 9.93
CA THR A 10 -5.47 32.69 10.34
C THR A 10 -5.73 31.18 10.16
N GLU A 11 -6.69 30.64 10.91
CA GLU A 11 -7.06 29.21 10.80
C GLU A 11 -7.49 28.86 9.37
N GLU A 12 -8.09 29.79 8.67
CA GLU A 12 -8.45 29.66 7.24
C GLU A 12 -7.23 29.53 6.36
N GLN A 13 -6.22 30.38 6.55
CA GLN A 13 -4.96 30.31 5.78
C GLN A 13 -4.17 29.02 6.06
N LYS A 14 -4.18 28.53 7.29
CA LYS A 14 -3.60 27.24 7.65
C LYS A 14 -4.35 26.10 6.95
N THR A 15 -5.65 26.18 6.93
CA THR A 15 -6.50 25.16 6.26
C THR A 15 -6.22 25.12 4.76
N VAL A 16 -6.18 26.29 4.10
CA VAL A 16 -5.87 26.38 2.67
C VAL A 16 -4.48 25.82 2.36
N TRP A 17 -3.48 26.21 3.14
CA TRP A 17 -2.11 25.72 2.98
C TRP A 17 -2.01 24.19 3.16
N PHE A 18 -2.71 23.65 4.14
CA PHE A 18 -2.77 22.22 4.40
C PHE A 18 -3.48 21.45 3.27
N MET A 19 -4.57 21.99 2.74
CA MET A 19 -5.28 21.40 1.61
C MET A 19 -4.42 21.38 0.34
N ASP A 20 -3.64 22.45 0.12
CA ASP A 20 -2.72 22.56 -1.00
C ASP A 20 -1.57 21.55 -0.87
N LEU A 21 -0.98 21.42 0.32
CA LEU A 21 0.01 20.38 0.61
C LEU A 21 -0.51 18.97 0.31
N TRP A 22 -1.72 18.66 0.76
CA TRP A 22 -2.36 17.36 0.47
C TRP A 22 -2.59 17.13 -1.02
N LYS A 23 -3.00 18.16 -1.75
CA LYS A 23 -3.19 18.09 -3.18
C LYS A 23 -1.87 17.77 -3.91
N HIS A 24 -0.80 18.45 -3.53
CA HIS A 24 0.53 18.17 -4.07
C HIS A 24 1.01 16.75 -3.72
N ALA A 25 0.88 16.34 -2.46
CA ALA A 25 1.26 14.98 -2.04
C ALA A 25 0.52 13.88 -2.82
N ARG A 26 -0.78 14.05 -3.06
CA ARG A 26 -1.57 13.10 -3.87
C ARG A 26 -1.09 12.99 -5.31
N ASN A 27 -0.66 14.09 -5.90
CA ASN A 27 -0.14 14.08 -7.26
C ASN A 27 1.20 13.36 -7.38
N TYR A 28 2.02 13.38 -6.32
CA TYR A 28 3.33 12.72 -6.29
C TYR A 28 3.25 11.25 -5.89
N SER A 29 2.26 10.85 -5.08
CA SER A 29 2.11 9.46 -4.64
C SER A 29 1.77 8.53 -5.81
N PHE A 30 2.55 7.47 -5.96
CA PHE A 30 2.34 6.41 -6.95
C PHE A 30 1.12 5.56 -6.61
N VAL A 31 0.97 5.18 -5.35
CA VAL A 31 -0.10 4.29 -4.87
C VAL A 31 -1.48 4.92 -5.00
N ASN A 32 -1.56 6.23 -4.95
CA ASN A 32 -2.83 6.96 -5.07
C ASN A 32 -3.57 6.69 -6.40
N LYS A 33 -2.85 6.26 -7.44
CA LYS A 33 -3.43 5.88 -8.74
C LYS A 33 -4.27 4.61 -8.68
N PHE A 34 -4.01 3.75 -7.69
CA PHE A 34 -4.67 2.46 -7.50
C PHE A 34 -5.76 2.51 -6.41
N LEU A 35 -5.96 3.68 -5.81
CA LEU A 35 -6.95 3.91 -4.77
C LEU A 35 -8.32 4.17 -5.40
N GLY A 36 -9.33 3.41 -4.98
CA GLY A 36 -10.70 3.57 -5.43
C GLY A 36 -11.72 3.34 -4.33
N LYS A 37 -12.97 3.70 -4.59
CA LYS A 37 -14.09 3.53 -3.65
C LYS A 37 -14.90 2.25 -3.91
N GLY A 38 -14.76 1.67 -5.08
CA GLY A 38 -15.51 0.49 -5.48
C GLY A 38 -14.89 -0.82 -5.00
N SER A 39 -15.68 -1.87 -4.93
CA SER A 39 -15.23 -3.23 -4.60
C SER A 39 -14.24 -3.80 -5.64
N ASN A 40 -14.22 -3.26 -6.85
CA ASN A 40 -13.30 -3.63 -7.93
C ASN A 40 -12.02 -2.78 -7.93
N SER A 41 -11.72 -2.05 -6.86
CA SER A 41 -10.50 -1.27 -6.73
C SER A 41 -9.40 -2.10 -6.12
N MET A 42 -8.16 -1.91 -6.58
CA MET A 42 -7.00 -2.62 -6.05
C MET A 42 -6.77 -2.27 -4.56
N ILE A 43 -6.88 -1.00 -4.21
CA ILE A 43 -6.83 -0.51 -2.83
C ILE A 43 -8.14 0.22 -2.56
N GLN A 44 -8.91 -0.28 -1.61
CA GLN A 44 -10.20 0.30 -1.27
C GLN A 44 -10.04 1.41 -0.24
N HIS A 45 -10.61 2.57 -0.55
CA HIS A 45 -10.63 3.71 0.37
C HIS A 45 -11.82 3.62 1.31
N VAL A 46 -11.56 3.32 2.57
CA VAL A 46 -12.57 3.31 3.63
C VAL A 46 -12.88 4.74 4.07
N THR A 47 -14.12 5.16 3.94
CA THR A 47 -14.57 6.52 4.25
C THR A 47 -15.38 6.63 5.54
N GLU A 48 -15.64 5.53 6.21
CA GLU A 48 -16.48 5.45 7.41
C GLU A 48 -15.84 6.10 8.65
N LEU A 49 -14.52 6.25 8.66
CA LEU A 49 -13.76 6.85 9.76
C LEU A 49 -13.49 8.35 9.54
N LYS A 50 -14.46 9.10 9.03
CA LYS A 50 -14.34 10.55 8.87
C LYS A 50 -14.45 11.29 10.20
N LYS A 51 -13.87 12.51 10.24
CA LYS A 51 -13.92 13.41 11.41
C LYS A 51 -15.33 13.68 11.94
N SER A 52 -16.35 13.55 11.11
CA SER A 52 -17.77 13.69 11.47
C SER A 52 -18.34 12.47 12.20
N GLN A 53 -17.70 11.33 12.06
CA GLN A 53 -18.09 10.09 12.72
C GLN A 53 -17.08 9.79 13.83
N LYS A 54 -17.53 9.92 15.07
CA LYS A 54 -16.69 9.69 16.24
C LYS A 54 -16.45 8.18 16.41
N GLY A 55 -15.19 7.75 16.31
CA GLY A 55 -14.79 6.36 16.53
C GLY A 55 -13.29 6.19 16.31
N ALA A 56 -12.64 5.33 17.09
CA ALA A 56 -11.21 5.04 16.97
C ALA A 56 -10.93 3.86 16.06
N ARG A 57 -11.96 3.09 15.68
CA ARG A 57 -11.85 1.88 14.88
C ARG A 57 -13.10 1.66 14.03
N ALA A 58 -12.92 1.06 12.86
CA ALA A 58 -14.00 0.51 12.05
C ALA A 58 -13.84 -1.00 11.94
N VAL A 59 -14.94 -1.70 11.84
CA VAL A 59 -14.98 -3.14 11.59
C VAL A 59 -15.53 -3.32 10.19
N ILE A 60 -14.76 -4.01 9.33
CA ILE A 60 -15.19 -4.39 7.99
C ILE A 60 -15.48 -5.88 8.02
N THR A 61 -16.72 -6.24 7.75
CA THR A 61 -17.15 -7.64 7.68
C THR A 61 -16.99 -8.14 6.25
N LEU A 62 -16.25 -9.22 6.10
CA LEU A 62 -16.09 -9.96 4.86
C LEU A 62 -16.95 -11.21 4.92
N LEU A 63 -17.76 -11.42 3.90
CA LEU A 63 -18.57 -12.64 3.77
C LEU A 63 -17.78 -13.66 2.94
N ALA A 64 -17.70 -14.88 3.42
CA ALA A 64 -17.16 -15.98 2.65
C ALA A 64 -18.20 -16.47 1.60
N ASP A 65 -17.70 -16.98 0.49
CA ASP A 65 -18.54 -17.64 -0.49
C ASP A 65 -19.06 -18.97 0.10
N LEU A 66 -20.23 -19.43 -0.37
CA LEU A 66 -20.78 -20.74 -0.03
C LEU A 66 -19.95 -21.83 -0.73
N GLU A 67 -19.67 -22.91 0.00
CA GLU A 67 -18.84 -24.03 -0.46
C GLU A 67 -19.65 -25.31 -0.72
N GLY A 68 -20.92 -25.32 -0.31
CA GLY A 68 -21.80 -26.51 -0.42
C GLY A 68 -22.31 -26.73 -1.84
N ASP A 69 -22.53 -28.00 -2.19
CA ASP A 69 -23.04 -28.37 -3.51
C ASP A 69 -24.56 -28.11 -3.68
N GLY A 70 -25.25 -27.70 -2.60
CA GLY A 70 -26.69 -27.54 -2.61
C GLY A 70 -27.44 -28.87 -2.63
N VAL A 71 -28.78 -28.83 -2.80
CA VAL A 71 -29.64 -29.99 -2.81
C VAL A 71 -30.24 -30.18 -4.20
N ALA A 72 -30.17 -31.41 -4.72
CA ALA A 72 -30.68 -31.74 -6.06
C ALA A 72 -32.01 -32.55 -5.98
N GLY A 73 -32.93 -32.27 -6.91
CA GLY A 73 -34.20 -32.96 -7.06
C GLY A 73 -35.22 -32.63 -5.96
N ASP A 74 -36.11 -33.60 -5.65
CA ASP A 74 -37.18 -33.43 -4.65
C ASP A 74 -36.71 -33.62 -3.19
N ARG A 75 -35.43 -33.48 -2.92
CA ARG A 75 -34.88 -33.59 -1.57
C ARG A 75 -35.18 -32.32 -0.76
N PHE A 76 -35.43 -32.52 0.54
CA PHE A 76 -35.67 -31.39 1.43
C PHE A 76 -34.40 -30.54 1.61
N LEU A 77 -34.57 -29.24 1.55
CA LEU A 77 -33.52 -28.27 1.85
C LEU A 77 -33.27 -28.17 3.35
N GLU A 78 -34.32 -28.40 4.16
CA GLU A 78 -34.25 -28.34 5.61
C GLU A 78 -33.25 -29.38 6.16
N GLY A 79 -32.26 -28.88 6.92
CA GLY A 79 -31.15 -29.66 7.44
C GLY A 79 -29.93 -29.82 6.52
N ASN A 80 -29.99 -29.23 5.31
CA ASN A 80 -28.88 -29.17 4.34
C ASN A 80 -28.46 -27.73 4.02
N GLU A 81 -28.88 -26.78 4.85
CA GLU A 81 -28.49 -25.39 4.69
C GLU A 81 -27.03 -25.18 5.11
N GLU A 82 -26.32 -24.38 4.35
CA GLU A 82 -24.97 -23.95 4.68
C GLU A 82 -25.02 -22.67 5.50
N ALA A 83 -24.29 -22.64 6.63
CA ALA A 83 -24.14 -21.43 7.43
C ALA A 83 -23.21 -20.42 6.76
N MET A 84 -23.68 -19.19 6.62
CA MET A 84 -22.88 -18.10 6.10
C MET A 84 -21.73 -17.77 7.07
N LYS A 85 -20.48 -17.87 6.58
CA LYS A 85 -19.29 -17.54 7.35
C LYS A 85 -18.93 -16.06 7.15
N SER A 86 -18.73 -15.33 8.23
CA SER A 86 -18.26 -13.95 8.20
C SER A 86 -16.91 -13.83 8.89
N TYR A 87 -16.05 -12.98 8.33
CA TYR A 87 -14.74 -12.62 8.90
C TYR A 87 -14.70 -11.12 9.13
N ASP A 88 -14.33 -10.71 10.32
CA ASP A 88 -14.25 -9.30 10.67
C ASP A 88 -12.80 -8.81 10.65
N GLN A 89 -12.57 -7.75 9.89
CA GLN A 89 -11.30 -7.02 9.86
C GLN A 89 -11.45 -5.71 10.60
N VAL A 90 -10.70 -5.55 11.67
CA VAL A 90 -10.69 -4.30 12.45
C VAL A 90 -9.63 -3.36 11.92
N ILE A 91 -10.05 -2.16 11.51
CA ILE A 91 -9.16 -1.06 11.11
C ILE A 91 -9.14 -0.03 12.23
N ARG A 92 -7.94 0.37 12.67
CA ARG A 92 -7.71 1.40 13.68
C ARG A 92 -7.15 2.65 13.04
N ILE A 93 -7.56 3.80 13.56
CA ILE A 93 -6.97 5.09 13.17
C ILE A 93 -5.71 5.29 13.98
N ASP A 94 -4.63 5.66 13.29
CA ASP A 94 -3.41 6.15 13.90
C ASP A 94 -2.99 7.48 13.29
N GLN A 95 -2.02 8.16 13.88
CA GLN A 95 -1.58 9.48 13.46
C GLN A 95 -0.07 9.55 13.32
N LEU A 96 0.39 9.89 12.12
CA LEU A 96 1.77 10.23 11.84
C LEU A 96 1.87 11.74 11.58
N ARG A 97 2.82 12.39 12.24
CA ARG A 97 3.09 13.83 12.07
C ARG A 97 4.54 14.06 11.72
N HIS A 98 4.79 15.00 10.84
CA HIS A 98 6.11 15.52 10.57
C HIS A 98 6.06 17.04 10.45
N ALA A 99 7.10 17.71 10.86
CA ALA A 99 7.17 19.15 10.83
C ALA A 99 8.55 19.64 10.43
N ASN A 100 8.59 20.78 9.76
CA ASN A 100 9.77 21.52 9.46
C ASN A 100 9.77 22.80 10.31
N ARG A 101 10.91 23.15 10.90
CA ARG A 101 11.03 24.31 11.78
C ARG A 101 12.04 25.30 11.23
N HIS A 102 11.67 26.57 11.26
CA HIS A 102 12.54 27.69 10.94
C HIS A 102 13.17 28.27 12.21
N GLU A 103 14.44 28.65 12.13
CA GLU A 103 15.20 29.15 13.30
C GLU A 103 14.86 30.59 13.69
N GLY A 104 14.16 31.32 12.84
CA GLY A 104 13.73 32.67 13.13
C GLY A 104 13.78 33.63 11.95
N ARG A 105 13.27 34.84 12.15
CA ARG A 105 13.12 35.85 11.10
C ARG A 105 14.43 36.32 10.49
N MET A 106 15.51 36.40 11.27
CA MET A 106 16.82 36.79 10.78
C MET A 106 17.44 35.70 9.87
N ALA A 107 17.16 34.42 10.13
CA ALA A 107 17.58 33.35 9.28
C ALA A 107 16.82 33.37 7.94
N ASP A 108 15.55 33.73 7.93
CA ASP A 108 14.74 33.90 6.74
C ASP A 108 15.25 35.03 5.85
N GLN A 109 15.61 36.15 6.45
CA GLN A 109 16.15 37.30 5.73
C GLN A 109 17.56 37.07 5.15
N LYS A 110 18.35 36.20 5.77
CA LYS A 110 19.69 35.79 5.30
C LYS A 110 19.66 34.64 4.31
N SER A 111 18.53 33.92 4.23
CA SER A 111 18.36 32.80 3.32
C SER A 111 17.85 33.28 1.96
N VAL A 112 18.46 32.77 0.90
CA VAL A 112 18.00 33.00 -0.48
C VAL A 112 16.74 32.14 -0.78
N VAL A 113 16.42 31.20 0.11
CA VAL A 113 15.36 30.20 -0.05
C VAL A 113 14.11 30.65 0.68
N GLU A 114 12.99 30.78 -0.04
CA GLU A 114 11.67 31.04 0.55
C GLU A 114 11.21 29.83 1.38
N PHE A 115 11.41 29.91 2.70
CA PHE A 115 11.15 28.81 3.62
C PHE A 115 9.71 28.25 3.50
N ARG A 116 8.70 29.11 3.41
CA ARG A 116 7.30 28.69 3.44
C ARG A 116 6.93 27.80 2.23
N ASN A 117 7.27 28.25 1.01
CA ASN A 117 6.92 27.53 -0.21
C ASN A 117 7.74 26.25 -0.34
N ASN A 118 9.05 26.34 -0.09
CA ASN A 118 9.91 25.16 -0.14
C ASN A 118 9.58 24.15 0.95
N SER A 119 9.21 24.59 2.15
CA SER A 119 8.77 23.71 3.24
C SER A 119 7.49 22.94 2.88
N ARG A 120 6.53 23.59 2.19
CA ARG A 120 5.33 22.92 1.70
C ARG A 120 5.69 21.81 0.72
N ASP A 121 6.54 22.11 -0.25
CA ASP A 121 6.87 21.15 -1.29
C ASP A 121 7.69 19.96 -0.75
N VAL A 122 8.67 20.23 0.12
CA VAL A 122 9.45 19.18 0.80
C VAL A 122 8.56 18.30 1.68
N LEU A 123 7.62 18.89 2.42
CA LEU A 123 6.67 18.09 3.23
C LEU A 123 5.70 17.31 2.37
N ALA A 124 5.30 17.83 1.20
CA ALA A 124 4.44 17.10 0.26
C ALA A 124 5.16 15.88 -0.34
N TYR A 125 6.43 16.02 -0.74
CA TYR A 125 7.26 14.89 -1.17
C TYR A 125 7.42 13.85 -0.06
N TRP A 126 7.79 14.31 1.14
CA TRP A 126 7.93 13.40 2.29
C TRP A 126 6.64 12.61 2.56
N LEU A 127 5.49 13.27 2.50
CA LEU A 127 4.20 12.62 2.72
C LEU A 127 3.88 11.60 1.63
N ALA A 128 4.14 11.93 0.36
CA ALA A 128 3.94 11.03 -0.76
C ALA A 128 4.81 9.78 -0.65
N ASP A 129 6.11 9.95 -0.43
CA ASP A 129 7.06 8.85 -0.24
C ASP A 129 6.69 7.98 0.95
N ARG A 130 6.22 8.60 2.03
CA ARG A 130 5.81 7.87 3.23
C ARG A 130 4.57 7.03 3.00
N ILE A 131 3.56 7.57 2.30
CA ILE A 131 2.35 6.83 1.93
C ILE A 131 2.70 5.64 1.04
N ASP A 132 3.52 5.86 0.02
CA ASP A 132 3.93 4.81 -0.91
C ASP A 132 4.73 3.73 -0.20
N GLN A 133 5.70 4.10 0.64
CA GLN A 133 6.48 3.16 1.43
C GLN A 133 5.60 2.32 2.37
N MET A 134 4.67 2.96 3.07
CA MET A 134 3.75 2.26 3.97
C MET A 134 2.86 1.28 3.21
N ALA A 135 2.34 1.66 2.05
CA ALA A 135 1.53 0.78 1.22
C ALA A 135 2.31 -0.44 0.75
N PHE A 136 3.53 -0.27 0.23
CA PHE A 136 4.35 -1.38 -0.21
C PHE A 136 4.79 -2.30 0.94
N LEU A 137 5.15 -1.75 2.09
CA LEU A 137 5.50 -2.57 3.27
C LEU A 137 4.30 -3.37 3.76
N THR A 138 3.12 -2.77 3.81
CA THR A 138 1.87 -3.47 4.18
C THR A 138 1.54 -4.58 3.19
N MET A 139 1.58 -4.31 1.88
CA MET A 139 1.32 -5.32 0.85
C MET A 139 2.33 -6.47 0.87
N SER A 140 3.59 -6.20 1.23
CA SER A 140 4.61 -7.23 1.36
C SER A 140 4.60 -7.95 2.71
N GLY A 141 3.74 -7.55 3.65
CA GLY A 141 3.70 -8.11 5.00
C GLY A 141 4.95 -7.84 5.83
N GLN A 142 5.64 -6.74 5.53
CA GLN A 142 6.83 -6.31 6.27
C GLN A 142 6.46 -5.26 7.32
N SER A 143 7.10 -5.34 8.48
CA SER A 143 6.98 -4.31 9.50
C SER A 143 7.58 -2.98 9.04
N TYR A 144 7.11 -1.86 9.61
CA TYR A 144 7.66 -0.54 9.31
C TYR A 144 9.02 -0.29 9.97
N ALA A 145 9.92 -1.25 9.84
CA ALA A 145 11.27 -1.18 10.39
C ALA A 145 12.20 -0.22 9.63
N MET A 146 11.68 0.48 8.62
CA MET A 146 12.48 1.40 7.79
C MET A 146 12.07 2.86 8.00
N ARG A 147 13.05 3.76 7.94
CA ARG A 147 12.81 5.20 7.82
C ARG A 147 12.31 5.53 6.41
N ASN A 148 11.82 6.76 6.21
CA ASN A 148 11.35 7.20 4.89
C ASN A 148 12.44 7.17 3.81
N ASN A 149 13.69 7.34 4.18
CA ASN A 149 14.85 7.23 3.29
C ASN A 149 15.31 5.78 3.01
N GLY A 150 14.57 4.78 3.47
CA GLY A 150 14.87 3.36 3.26
C GLY A 150 15.93 2.76 4.20
N VAL A 151 16.50 3.56 5.11
CA VAL A 151 17.46 3.07 6.10
C VAL A 151 16.73 2.34 7.22
N ALA A 152 17.29 1.24 7.71
CA ALA A 152 16.75 0.53 8.86
C ALA A 152 16.68 1.43 10.10
N ARG A 153 15.60 1.29 10.88
CA ARG A 153 15.45 1.99 12.16
C ARG A 153 16.37 1.39 13.19
N THR A 154 16.95 2.26 14.01
CA THR A 154 17.75 1.87 15.18
C THR A 154 16.89 2.06 16.44
N GLY A 155 17.29 1.49 17.57
CA GLY A 155 16.54 1.56 18.82
C GLY A 155 16.33 2.97 19.38
N SER A 156 17.05 3.98 18.88
CA SER A 156 16.88 5.39 19.20
C SER A 156 15.83 6.11 18.32
N ASP A 157 15.37 5.46 17.24
CA ASP A 157 14.44 6.04 16.29
C ASP A 157 13.01 5.73 16.67
N LEU A 158 12.26 6.76 17.08
CA LEU A 158 10.81 6.66 17.33
C LEU A 158 10.38 5.24 17.78
N PRO A 159 10.71 4.83 19.02
CA PRO A 159 10.46 3.47 19.52
C PRO A 159 8.95 3.13 19.56
N PHE A 160 8.09 4.12 19.39
CA PHE A 160 6.64 4.01 19.52
C PHE A 160 5.90 3.89 18.19
N LEU A 161 6.57 3.66 17.08
CA LEU A 161 5.88 3.26 15.87
C LEU A 161 5.40 1.80 16.02
N GLU A 162 4.43 1.62 16.87
CA GLU A 162 3.54 0.45 16.87
C GLU A 162 2.62 0.46 15.66
N PHE A 163 3.02 1.20 14.62
CA PHE A 163 2.35 1.28 13.35
C PHE A 163 2.29 -0.12 12.75
N ALA A 164 1.06 -0.57 12.57
CA ALA A 164 0.78 -1.85 11.95
C ALA A 164 1.55 -3.00 12.61
N ALA A 165 1.55 -3.06 13.93
CA ALA A 165 2.01 -4.22 14.68
C ALA A 165 1.26 -5.51 14.31
N ASP A 166 0.08 -5.35 13.70
CA ASP A 166 -0.79 -6.39 13.16
C ASP A 166 -0.49 -6.80 11.71
N VAL A 167 0.47 -6.16 11.04
CA VAL A 167 0.93 -6.61 9.72
C VAL A 167 1.65 -7.94 9.85
N ALA A 168 0.98 -9.00 9.43
CA ALA A 168 1.52 -10.35 9.42
C ALA A 168 2.29 -10.62 8.11
N ALA A 169 3.36 -11.40 8.20
CA ALA A 169 4.06 -11.90 7.03
C ALA A 169 3.11 -12.74 6.16
N PRO A 170 3.24 -12.71 4.83
CA PRO A 170 2.40 -13.51 3.96
C PRO A 170 2.60 -15.01 4.23
N THR A 171 1.52 -15.77 4.07
CA THR A 171 1.57 -17.25 4.16
C THR A 171 2.47 -17.82 3.06
N SER A 172 2.89 -19.09 3.21
CA SER A 172 3.71 -19.79 2.22
C SER A 172 3.07 -19.81 0.82
N ALA A 173 1.75 -19.90 0.73
CA ALA A 173 1.00 -19.86 -0.52
C ALA A 173 1.01 -18.48 -1.21
N ARG A 174 1.33 -17.42 -0.47
CA ARG A 174 1.37 -16.04 -0.99
C ARG A 174 2.78 -15.47 -1.09
N ARG A 175 3.78 -16.17 -0.58
CA ARG A 175 5.19 -15.82 -0.68
C ARG A 175 5.92 -16.81 -1.57
N LEU A 176 6.01 -16.48 -2.84
CA LEU A 176 6.60 -17.31 -3.86
C LEU A 176 7.96 -16.79 -4.28
N ARG A 177 8.84 -17.70 -4.64
CA ARG A 177 10.12 -17.41 -5.27
C ARG A 177 10.10 -17.93 -6.69
N TRP A 178 10.52 -17.10 -7.61
CA TRP A 178 10.79 -17.54 -8.98
C TRP A 178 12.11 -18.27 -9.07
N ASN A 179 12.12 -19.44 -9.72
CA ASN A 179 13.34 -20.13 -10.06
C ASN A 179 13.55 -19.99 -11.57
N GLY A 180 14.53 -19.18 -11.96
CA GLY A 180 14.80 -18.87 -13.37
C GLY A 180 15.33 -20.06 -14.18
N THR A 181 15.91 -21.07 -13.52
CA THR A 181 16.42 -22.27 -14.18
C THR A 181 15.31 -23.26 -14.48
N THR A 182 14.44 -23.54 -13.50
CA THR A 182 13.34 -24.51 -13.66
C THR A 182 12.06 -23.88 -14.17
N LYS A 183 11.99 -22.55 -14.22
CA LYS A 183 10.81 -21.76 -14.62
C LYS A 183 9.55 -22.06 -13.79
N VAL A 184 9.74 -22.32 -12.50
CA VAL A 184 8.66 -22.68 -11.57
C VAL A 184 8.62 -21.70 -10.40
N LEU A 185 7.41 -21.41 -9.92
CA LEU A 185 7.17 -20.70 -8.67
C LEU A 185 7.28 -21.67 -7.50
N THR A 186 8.21 -21.38 -6.58
CA THR A 186 8.44 -22.19 -5.39
C THR A 186 7.91 -21.47 -4.17
N ALA A 187 7.07 -22.13 -3.40
CA ALA A 187 6.51 -21.59 -2.17
C ALA A 187 7.61 -21.43 -1.10
N ASN A 188 7.53 -20.32 -0.36
CA ASN A 188 8.29 -20.04 0.85
C ASN A 188 9.83 -20.18 0.73
N GLY A 189 10.39 -19.75 -0.39
CA GLY A 189 11.85 -19.73 -0.56
C GLY A 189 12.49 -18.68 0.34
N ALA A 190 13.57 -19.06 1.05
CA ALA A 190 14.40 -18.09 1.75
C ALA A 190 15.07 -17.13 0.75
N THR A 191 15.22 -15.86 1.13
CA THR A 191 15.90 -14.85 0.28
C THR A 191 17.35 -15.25 -0.04
N SER A 192 17.99 -15.98 0.85
CA SER A 192 19.34 -16.55 0.67
C SER A 192 19.43 -17.59 -0.46
N ALA A 193 18.29 -18.15 -0.86
CA ALA A 193 18.24 -19.14 -1.94
C ALA A 193 18.02 -18.50 -3.34
N VAL A 194 17.91 -17.17 -3.43
CA VAL A 194 17.82 -16.43 -4.70
C VAL A 194 19.19 -16.40 -5.36
N THR A 195 19.24 -16.83 -6.60
CA THR A 195 20.47 -16.87 -7.40
C THR A 195 20.44 -15.82 -8.52
N ALA A 196 21.58 -15.62 -9.19
CA ALA A 196 21.65 -14.70 -10.33
C ALA A 196 20.78 -15.15 -11.53
N ALA A 197 20.39 -16.43 -11.59
CA ALA A 197 19.49 -16.96 -12.60
C ALA A 197 18.01 -16.62 -12.33
N ASP A 198 17.65 -16.25 -11.12
CA ASP A 198 16.27 -15.99 -10.73
C ASP A 198 15.85 -14.54 -11.11
N THR A 199 16.22 -14.12 -12.32
CA THR A 199 15.82 -12.82 -12.85
C THR A 199 14.38 -12.86 -13.35
N PRO A 200 13.63 -11.75 -13.29
CA PRO A 200 12.28 -11.69 -13.84
C PRO A 200 12.30 -11.84 -15.35
N MET A 201 11.55 -12.82 -15.85
CA MET A 201 11.33 -13.14 -17.24
C MET A 201 9.84 -13.08 -17.55
N TRP A 202 9.45 -13.07 -18.83
CA TRP A 202 8.04 -13.06 -19.23
C TRP A 202 7.26 -14.26 -18.68
N GLU A 203 7.89 -15.43 -18.66
CA GLU A 203 7.31 -16.67 -18.14
C GLU A 203 6.95 -16.57 -16.64
N LEU A 204 7.66 -15.76 -15.86
CA LEU A 204 7.28 -15.47 -14.46
C LEU A 204 5.85 -14.93 -14.36
N PHE A 205 5.46 -14.01 -15.23
CA PHE A 205 4.13 -13.38 -15.18
C PHE A 205 3.03 -14.34 -15.63
N ILE A 206 3.34 -15.20 -16.62
CA ILE A 206 2.43 -16.25 -17.05
C ILE A 206 2.22 -17.24 -15.91
N ALA A 207 3.29 -17.72 -15.30
CA ALA A 207 3.23 -18.64 -14.16
C ALA A 207 2.53 -18.02 -12.94
N ALA A 208 2.81 -16.75 -12.65
CA ALA A 208 2.16 -16.03 -11.54
C ALA A 208 0.66 -15.85 -11.76
N LYS A 209 0.23 -15.53 -12.99
CA LYS A 209 -1.19 -15.43 -13.35
C LYS A 209 -1.89 -16.77 -13.22
N ALA A 210 -1.29 -17.85 -13.72
CA ALA A 210 -1.81 -19.19 -13.60
C ALA A 210 -1.97 -19.60 -12.12
N TYR A 211 -0.89 -19.41 -11.35
CA TYR A 211 -0.92 -19.70 -9.91
C TYR A 211 -2.00 -18.90 -9.17
N ALA A 212 -2.15 -17.61 -9.48
CA ALA A 212 -3.18 -16.79 -8.87
C ALA A 212 -4.60 -17.34 -9.16
N LYS A 213 -4.84 -17.80 -10.37
CA LYS A 213 -6.10 -18.42 -10.76
C LYS A 213 -6.34 -19.76 -10.04
N ASP A 214 -5.31 -20.59 -9.93
CA ASP A 214 -5.39 -21.87 -9.20
C ASP A 214 -5.68 -21.68 -7.72
N GLN A 215 -5.25 -20.54 -7.15
CA GLN A 215 -5.54 -20.16 -5.76
C GLN A 215 -6.85 -19.36 -5.61
N TYR A 216 -7.71 -19.34 -6.62
CA TYR A 216 -8.98 -18.60 -6.65
C TYR A 216 -8.85 -17.11 -6.35
N MET A 217 -7.69 -16.51 -6.63
CA MET A 217 -7.50 -15.06 -6.47
C MET A 217 -8.29 -14.33 -7.56
N ARG A 218 -9.18 -13.46 -7.14
CA ARG A 218 -9.97 -12.62 -8.05
C ARG A 218 -9.11 -11.45 -8.53
N GLY A 219 -9.00 -11.30 -9.84
CA GLY A 219 -8.39 -10.14 -10.46
C GLY A 219 -9.34 -8.94 -10.50
N ILE A 220 -8.80 -7.79 -10.87
CA ILE A 220 -9.59 -6.60 -11.13
C ILE A 220 -10.28 -6.76 -12.48
N LYS A 221 -11.60 -6.64 -12.50
CA LYS A 221 -12.38 -6.78 -13.73
C LYS A 221 -12.31 -5.49 -14.55
N GLY A 222 -11.80 -5.58 -15.77
CA GLY A 222 -11.85 -4.52 -16.77
C GLY A 222 -13.22 -4.42 -17.44
N ASN A 223 -13.38 -3.41 -18.30
CA ASN A 223 -14.65 -3.15 -19.03
C ASN A 223 -15.11 -4.30 -19.95
N GLY A 224 -14.20 -5.19 -20.34
CA GLY A 224 -14.51 -6.38 -21.16
C GLY A 224 -14.77 -7.66 -20.36
N GLY A 225 -14.82 -7.58 -19.04
CA GLY A 225 -14.94 -8.77 -18.18
C GLY A 225 -13.65 -9.54 -17.97
N GLU A 226 -12.56 -9.10 -18.59
CA GLU A 226 -11.24 -9.70 -18.40
C GLU A 226 -10.70 -9.37 -17.00
N GLU A 227 -10.13 -10.37 -16.35
CA GLU A 227 -9.46 -10.18 -15.08
C GLU A 227 -8.00 -9.80 -15.29
N THR A 228 -7.63 -8.66 -14.74
CA THR A 228 -6.27 -8.14 -14.76
C THR A 228 -5.63 -8.20 -13.38
N PHE A 229 -4.33 -8.48 -13.37
CA PHE A 229 -3.50 -8.44 -12.16
C PHE A 229 -2.43 -7.37 -12.33
N HIS A 230 -2.18 -6.59 -11.29
CA HIS A 230 -1.13 -5.59 -11.32
C HIS A 230 0.15 -6.16 -10.71
N ALA A 231 1.25 -6.08 -11.46
CA ALA A 231 2.58 -6.43 -10.98
C ALA A 231 3.40 -5.17 -10.71
N PHE A 232 3.92 -5.02 -9.50
CA PHE A 232 4.83 -3.94 -9.14
C PHE A 232 6.26 -4.44 -9.19
N LEU A 233 7.06 -3.79 -10.01
CA LEU A 233 8.45 -4.16 -10.25
C LEU A 233 9.38 -3.00 -9.89
N THR A 234 10.54 -3.32 -9.36
CA THR A 234 11.61 -2.33 -9.24
C THR A 234 12.12 -1.93 -10.63
N PRO A 235 12.71 -0.73 -10.79
CA PRO A 235 13.27 -0.31 -12.08
C PRO A 235 14.29 -1.29 -12.64
N GLN A 236 15.11 -1.90 -11.78
CA GLN A 236 16.09 -2.91 -12.19
C GLN A 236 15.43 -4.19 -12.69
N ALA A 237 14.38 -4.66 -12.02
CA ALA A 237 13.60 -5.82 -12.45
C ALA A 237 12.92 -5.56 -13.81
N MET A 238 12.36 -4.36 -13.98
CA MET A 238 11.76 -3.93 -15.25
C MET A 238 12.81 -3.87 -16.39
N ALA A 239 14.01 -3.38 -16.10
CA ALA A 239 15.09 -3.34 -17.09
C ALA A 239 15.49 -4.77 -17.55
N LYS A 240 15.56 -5.72 -16.61
CA LYS A 240 15.84 -7.12 -16.96
C LYS A 240 14.72 -7.75 -17.78
N LEU A 241 13.45 -7.49 -17.41
CA LEU A 241 12.31 -7.98 -18.17
C LEU A 241 12.29 -7.44 -19.60
N LYS A 242 12.61 -6.16 -19.81
CA LYS A 242 12.69 -5.55 -21.14
C LYS A 242 13.80 -6.11 -22.02
N LEU A 243 14.81 -6.73 -21.43
CA LEU A 243 15.89 -7.41 -22.14
C LEU A 243 15.59 -8.90 -22.39
N ASP A 244 14.46 -9.40 -21.92
CA ASP A 244 14.03 -10.77 -22.18
C ASP A 244 13.60 -10.92 -23.65
N PRO A 245 14.20 -11.84 -24.41
CA PRO A 245 13.85 -12.07 -25.81
C PRO A 245 12.37 -12.40 -26.02
N THR A 246 11.78 -13.16 -25.11
CA THR A 246 10.36 -13.53 -25.18
C THR A 246 9.45 -12.32 -25.00
N TYR A 247 9.82 -11.39 -24.11
CA TYR A 247 9.09 -10.14 -23.93
C TYR A 247 9.21 -9.20 -25.13
N MET A 248 10.38 -9.19 -25.77
CA MET A 248 10.61 -8.35 -26.97
C MET A 248 9.89 -8.89 -28.21
N ALA A 249 9.59 -10.18 -28.25
CA ALA A 249 8.91 -10.82 -29.37
C ALA A 249 7.38 -10.72 -29.33
N ASN A 250 6.81 -10.35 -28.16
CA ASN A 250 5.38 -10.14 -27.93
C ASN A 250 5.05 -8.66 -27.81
#